data_1592be7e8cb0d714911d8183c03c1e90
#
_entry.id   1592be7e8cb0d714911d8183c03c1e90
#
_cell.length_a   1.000
_cell.length_b   1.000
_cell.length_c   1.000
_cell.angle_alpha   90.00
_cell.angle_beta   90.00
_cell.angle_gamma   90.00
#
_symmetry.space_group_name_H-M   'P 1'
#
loop_
_entity.id
_entity.type
_entity.pdbx_description
1 polymer ?
#
loop_
_entity_poly.entity_id
_entity_poly.type
_entity_poly.pdbx_seq_one_letter_code
_entity_poly.pdbx_strand_id
1 'polypeptide(L)'
;HNAVFDFGFKEALRDAPWREWLSEDTYFECKEEYLEKIDTWLHNTENNTLTGLDNFKTHDLIHGTTQAFDEAYYRHANRRLRIFRGEYAYHRRVFKNHLFLNNANDEYEDKLQENDWVIVSVPFCGTGGQPPQHYQQVLDDALYLGIPVLIDCAWYGTCYDMNIDLAHPAIQEVCFSLTKGLGIGNLRTGIRYSNYDSNDQNPIRQQNDYNHLPLGAAQIGIHMMETFPIDRIPDKYKQWQHDLCDVMAVSYTHLRAHETSTY
;
A
#
# COMPACT_ATOMS: atom_id res chain seq x y z
N HIS A 1 12.87 2.22 6.26
CA HIS A 1 12.19 1.15 5.55
C HIS A 1 12.90 0.89 4.23
N ASN A 2 13.66 -0.19 4.17
CA ASN A 2 14.33 -0.57 2.94
C ASN A 2 13.38 -1.39 2.07
N ALA A 3 13.42 -1.16 0.77
CA ALA A 3 12.85 -2.06 -0.21
C ALA A 3 13.47 -3.46 -0.07
N VAL A 4 12.73 -4.49 -0.50
CA VAL A 4 13.28 -5.84 -0.55
C VAL A 4 14.51 -5.85 -1.45
N PHE A 5 15.58 -6.47 -1.00
CA PHE A 5 16.79 -6.61 -1.76
C PHE A 5 16.72 -7.90 -2.60
N ASP A 6 16.70 -7.75 -3.91
CA ASP A 6 16.84 -8.86 -4.86
C ASP A 6 17.85 -8.48 -5.94
N PHE A 7 18.80 -9.37 -6.23
CA PHE A 7 19.82 -9.11 -7.25
C PHE A 7 19.21 -8.93 -8.64
N GLY A 8 18.18 -9.72 -9.00
CA GLY A 8 17.50 -9.60 -10.28
C GLY A 8 16.85 -8.21 -10.46
N PHE A 9 16.27 -7.62 -9.40
CA PHE A 9 15.75 -6.25 -9.47
C PHE A 9 16.86 -5.23 -9.78
N LYS A 10 18.03 -5.39 -9.17
CA LYS A 10 19.16 -4.49 -9.44
C LYS A 10 19.73 -4.62 -10.83
N GLU A 11 19.78 -5.84 -11.36
CA GLU A 11 20.23 -6.10 -12.72
C GLU A 11 19.24 -5.50 -13.74
N ALA A 12 17.96 -5.74 -13.58
CA ALA A 12 16.93 -5.15 -14.43
C ALA A 12 16.98 -3.62 -14.44
N LEU A 13 17.16 -3.00 -13.28
CA LEU A 13 17.31 -1.53 -13.18
C LEU A 13 18.58 -1.02 -13.83
N ARG A 14 19.71 -1.73 -13.70
CA ARG A 14 20.98 -1.34 -14.33
C ARG A 14 20.90 -1.39 -15.85
N ASP A 15 20.24 -2.42 -16.36
CA ASP A 15 20.20 -2.74 -17.81
C ASP A 15 19.00 -2.07 -18.51
N ALA A 16 18.19 -1.32 -17.78
CA ALA A 16 17.04 -0.61 -18.30
C ALA A 16 17.43 0.49 -19.31
N PRO A 17 16.59 0.76 -20.32
CA PRO A 17 16.89 1.73 -21.37
C PRO A 17 16.62 3.18 -20.94
N TRP A 18 17.29 3.63 -19.89
CA TRP A 18 17.11 4.94 -19.26
C TRP A 18 17.11 6.14 -20.21
N ARG A 19 17.97 6.10 -21.25
CA ARG A 19 18.10 7.20 -22.20
C ARG A 19 16.87 7.34 -23.09
N GLU A 20 16.26 6.21 -23.44
CA GLU A 20 15.06 6.15 -24.26
C GLU A 20 13.85 6.69 -23.47
N TRP A 21 13.70 6.27 -22.21
CA TRP A 21 12.59 6.70 -21.36
C TRP A 21 12.61 8.18 -21.00
N LEU A 22 13.76 8.82 -21.04
CA LEU A 22 13.90 10.24 -20.76
C LEU A 22 13.75 11.11 -22.03
N SER A 23 13.42 10.51 -23.18
CA SER A 23 13.10 11.28 -24.38
C SER A 23 11.70 11.88 -24.27
N GLU A 24 11.51 13.10 -24.78
CA GLU A 24 10.24 13.83 -24.66
C GLU A 24 9.05 13.08 -25.30
N ASP A 25 9.29 12.29 -26.37
CA ASP A 25 8.25 11.61 -27.13
C ASP A 25 7.60 10.44 -26.36
N THR A 26 8.32 9.79 -25.44
CA THR A 26 7.82 8.63 -24.66
C THR A 26 7.30 9.03 -23.27
N TYR A 27 7.55 10.25 -22.85
CA TYR A 27 7.35 10.68 -21.47
C TYR A 27 5.88 10.91 -21.09
N PHE A 28 5.07 11.44 -22.01
CA PHE A 28 3.69 11.86 -21.69
C PHE A 28 2.63 10.77 -21.78
N GLU A 29 2.90 9.69 -22.49
CA GLU A 29 1.93 8.61 -22.75
C GLU A 29 1.97 7.47 -21.72
N CYS A 30 2.99 7.44 -20.86
CA CYS A 30 3.19 6.30 -19.96
C CYS A 30 2.21 6.21 -18.79
N LYS A 31 1.44 7.26 -18.49
CA LYS A 31 0.52 7.24 -17.35
C LYS A 31 -0.59 6.21 -17.51
N GLU A 32 -1.29 6.25 -18.63
CA GLU A 32 -2.38 5.31 -18.94
C GLU A 32 -1.87 3.88 -19.00
N GLU A 33 -0.74 3.66 -19.69
CA GLU A 33 -0.09 2.37 -19.73
C GLU A 33 0.31 1.85 -18.33
N TYR A 34 0.87 2.74 -17.49
CA TYR A 34 1.22 2.39 -16.12
C TYR A 34 -0.01 1.97 -15.31
N LEU A 35 -1.11 2.72 -15.39
CA LEU A 35 -2.33 2.45 -14.63
C LEU A 35 -2.98 1.13 -15.05
N GLU A 36 -3.05 0.84 -16.34
CA GLU A 36 -3.54 -0.43 -16.86
C GLU A 36 -2.65 -1.61 -16.44
N LYS A 37 -1.34 -1.42 -16.56
CA LYS A 37 -0.37 -2.46 -16.25
C LYS A 37 -0.31 -2.79 -14.77
N ILE A 38 -0.34 -1.79 -13.87
CA ILE A 38 -0.30 -2.03 -12.44
C ILE A 38 -1.60 -2.70 -11.96
N ASP A 39 -2.75 -2.34 -12.50
CA ASP A 39 -4.02 -2.98 -12.18
C ASP A 39 -3.99 -4.46 -12.57
N THR A 40 -3.58 -4.77 -13.79
CA THR A 40 -3.40 -6.15 -14.25
C THR A 40 -2.37 -6.91 -13.40
N TRP A 41 -1.25 -6.28 -13.06
CA TRP A 41 -0.17 -6.89 -12.28
C TRP A 41 -0.63 -7.21 -10.85
N LEU A 42 -1.42 -6.34 -10.21
CA LEU A 42 -1.96 -6.56 -8.87
C LEU A 42 -2.89 -7.77 -8.80
N HIS A 43 -3.67 -8.03 -9.85
CA HIS A 43 -4.59 -9.17 -9.92
C HIS A 43 -3.92 -10.48 -10.35
N ASN A 44 -2.73 -10.43 -10.97
CA ASN A 44 -2.04 -11.60 -11.49
C ASN A 44 -1.18 -12.30 -10.42
N THR A 45 -1.80 -12.72 -9.32
CA THR A 45 -1.16 -13.43 -8.21
C THR A 45 -1.78 -14.82 -8.05
N GLU A 46 -0.94 -15.83 -7.80
CA GLU A 46 -1.35 -17.19 -7.43
C GLU A 46 -1.26 -17.40 -5.90
N ASN A 47 -0.55 -16.51 -5.21
CA ASN A 47 -0.29 -16.61 -3.77
C ASN A 47 -1.33 -15.89 -2.91
N ASN A 48 -2.14 -15.00 -3.49
CA ASN A 48 -3.10 -14.19 -2.75
C ASN A 48 -4.44 -14.11 -3.47
N THR A 49 -5.47 -13.67 -2.75
CA THR A 49 -6.74 -13.26 -3.34
C THR A 49 -6.93 -11.77 -3.09
N LEU A 50 -7.22 -11.02 -4.16
CA LEU A 50 -7.51 -9.59 -4.11
C LEU A 50 -8.82 -9.31 -4.84
N THR A 51 -9.79 -8.71 -4.16
CA THR A 51 -11.09 -8.38 -4.72
C THR A 51 -11.52 -6.97 -4.35
N GLY A 52 -12.46 -6.39 -5.11
CA GLY A 52 -13.14 -5.14 -4.77
C GLY A 52 -12.48 -3.87 -5.30
N LEU A 53 -11.39 -3.93 -6.09
CA LEU A 53 -10.78 -2.74 -6.69
C LEU A 53 -11.70 -2.08 -7.72
N ASP A 54 -12.53 -2.85 -8.43
CA ASP A 54 -13.50 -2.34 -9.41
C ASP A 54 -14.60 -1.46 -8.81
N ASN A 55 -14.73 -1.43 -7.48
CA ASN A 55 -15.73 -0.61 -6.80
C ASN A 55 -15.31 0.86 -6.65
N PHE A 56 -14.04 1.18 -6.90
CA PHE A 56 -13.55 2.55 -6.77
C PHE A 56 -13.80 3.38 -8.03
N LYS A 57 -14.17 4.65 -7.84
CA LYS A 57 -14.51 5.57 -8.94
C LYS A 57 -13.32 5.98 -9.77
N THR A 58 -12.15 6.11 -9.13
CA THR A 58 -10.93 6.60 -9.76
C THR A 58 -9.72 5.79 -9.33
N HIS A 59 -8.72 5.75 -10.20
CA HIS A 59 -7.38 5.28 -9.89
C HIS A 59 -6.35 6.30 -10.40
N ASP A 60 -5.34 6.55 -9.60
CA ASP A 60 -4.38 7.61 -9.80
C ASP A 60 -2.94 7.11 -9.59
N LEU A 61 -2.03 7.54 -10.45
CA LEU A 61 -0.60 7.35 -10.25
C LEU A 61 -0.12 8.24 -9.09
N ILE A 62 0.65 7.66 -8.18
CA ILE A 62 1.17 8.34 -6.99
C ILE A 62 2.69 8.11 -6.80
N HIS A 63 3.35 9.01 -6.06
CA HIS A 63 4.75 8.85 -5.62
C HIS A 63 4.95 7.77 -4.54
N GLY A 64 4.07 6.78 -4.47
CA GLY A 64 3.98 5.80 -3.41
C GLY A 64 3.00 6.19 -2.31
N THR A 65 2.66 5.25 -1.44
CA THR A 65 1.56 5.37 -0.47
C THR A 65 1.66 6.56 0.48
N THR A 66 2.87 7.06 0.77
CA THR A 66 3.05 8.25 1.63
C THR A 66 2.33 9.48 1.09
N GLN A 67 2.27 9.67 -0.24
CA GLN A 67 1.53 10.79 -0.83
C GLN A 67 0.03 10.69 -0.54
N ALA A 68 -0.54 9.48 -0.63
CA ALA A 68 -1.94 9.24 -0.28
C ALA A 68 -2.21 9.53 1.21
N PHE A 69 -1.28 9.14 2.10
CA PHE A 69 -1.40 9.46 3.53
C PHE A 69 -1.37 10.97 3.80
N ASP A 70 -0.43 11.69 3.20
CA ASP A 70 -0.27 13.12 3.41
C ASP A 70 -1.52 13.88 2.92
N GLU A 71 -2.12 13.46 1.81
CA GLU A 71 -3.40 14.00 1.35
C GLU A 71 -4.55 13.64 2.31
N ALA A 72 -4.61 12.40 2.78
CA ALA A 72 -5.62 11.98 3.75
C ALA A 72 -5.49 12.76 5.08
N TYR A 73 -4.26 13.01 5.56
CA TYR A 73 -4.04 13.86 6.74
C TYR A 73 -4.55 15.27 6.54
N TYR A 74 -4.32 15.85 5.38
CA TYR A 74 -4.83 17.18 5.04
C TYR A 74 -6.36 17.19 4.97
N ARG A 75 -6.96 16.22 4.27
CA ARG A 75 -8.42 16.09 4.11
C ARG A 75 -9.13 15.89 5.45
N HIS A 76 -8.52 15.13 6.35
CA HIS A 76 -9.08 14.78 7.65
C HIS A 76 -8.43 15.53 8.82
N ALA A 77 -7.83 16.71 8.57
CA ALA A 77 -7.08 17.45 9.58
C ALA A 77 -7.87 17.78 10.87
N ASN A 78 -9.19 17.93 10.75
CA ASN A 78 -10.09 18.22 11.86
C ASN A 78 -10.69 16.96 12.51
N ARG A 79 -10.34 15.76 12.03
CA ARG A 79 -10.79 14.48 12.55
C ARG A 79 -9.71 13.83 13.42
N ARG A 80 -10.09 12.79 14.16
CA ARG A 80 -9.15 11.97 14.92
C ARG A 80 -8.81 10.71 14.13
N LEU A 81 -7.51 10.48 13.90
CA LEU A 81 -7.03 9.27 13.26
C LEU A 81 -7.13 8.07 14.21
N ARG A 82 -7.69 6.98 13.73
CA ARG A 82 -7.74 5.72 14.44
C ARG A 82 -6.89 4.68 13.72
N ILE A 83 -5.98 4.05 14.46
CA ILE A 83 -5.04 3.04 13.96
C ILE A 83 -4.91 1.90 14.96
N PHE A 84 -4.59 0.70 14.49
CA PHE A 84 -4.20 -0.38 15.37
C PHE A 84 -2.79 -0.19 15.93
N ARG A 85 -2.52 -0.77 17.12
CA ARG A 85 -1.14 -0.87 17.62
C ARG A 85 -0.34 -1.77 16.68
N GLY A 86 0.86 -1.34 16.33
CA GLY A 86 1.67 -2.02 15.33
C GLY A 86 1.57 -1.43 13.92
N GLU A 87 0.67 -0.45 13.69
CA GLU A 87 0.62 0.28 12.43
C GLU A 87 1.90 1.06 12.12
N TYR A 88 2.06 1.41 10.85
CA TYR A 88 3.19 2.15 10.36
C TYR A 88 3.45 3.41 11.19
N ALA A 89 4.62 3.48 11.81
CA ALA A 89 4.94 4.52 12.79
C ALA A 89 4.86 5.96 12.24
N TYR A 90 4.90 6.13 10.93
CA TYR A 90 4.73 7.42 10.25
C TYR A 90 3.39 8.07 10.61
N HIS A 91 2.30 7.31 10.62
CA HIS A 91 0.97 7.82 10.95
C HIS A 91 0.94 8.59 12.26
N ARG A 92 1.42 7.97 13.34
CA ARG A 92 1.44 8.58 14.68
C ARG A 92 2.49 9.70 14.85
N ARG A 93 3.53 9.71 14.02
CA ARG A 93 4.57 10.75 14.05
C ARG A 93 4.11 12.02 13.37
N VAL A 94 3.40 11.89 12.26
CA VAL A 94 2.94 13.02 11.44
C VAL A 94 1.59 13.53 11.93
N PHE A 95 0.61 12.66 12.15
CA PHE A 95 -0.73 13.04 12.54
C PHE A 95 -0.89 12.96 14.06
N LYS A 96 -0.84 14.14 14.73
CA LYS A 96 -0.78 14.19 16.21
C LYS A 96 -2.10 13.84 16.91
N ASN A 97 -3.24 14.15 16.25
CA ASN A 97 -4.55 13.80 16.79
C ASN A 97 -4.92 12.36 16.44
N HIS A 98 -4.26 11.40 17.12
CA HIS A 98 -4.52 9.97 16.89
C HIS A 98 -4.82 9.21 18.18
N LEU A 99 -5.55 8.10 18.06
CA LEU A 99 -5.85 7.16 19.14
C LEU A 99 -5.81 5.73 18.61
N PHE A 100 -5.32 4.81 19.41
CA PHE A 100 -5.32 3.40 19.03
C PHE A 100 -6.72 2.80 19.09
N LEU A 101 -7.00 1.85 18.19
CA LEU A 101 -8.24 1.07 18.14
C LEU A 101 -8.24 -0.05 19.18
N ASN A 102 -7.07 -0.59 19.48
CA ASN A 102 -6.88 -1.70 20.40
C ASN A 102 -5.97 -1.32 21.58
N ASN A 103 -6.17 -1.97 22.71
CA ASN A 103 -5.32 -1.84 23.89
C ASN A 103 -4.04 -2.69 23.79
N ALA A 104 -3.26 -2.79 24.86
CA ALA A 104 -2.03 -3.59 24.91
C ALA A 104 -2.28 -5.10 24.83
N ASN A 105 -3.49 -5.56 25.13
CA ASN A 105 -3.92 -6.96 25.04
C ASN A 105 -4.60 -7.30 23.70
N ASP A 106 -4.54 -6.38 22.73
CA ASP A 106 -5.18 -6.48 21.42
C ASP A 106 -6.72 -6.49 21.44
N GLU A 107 -7.33 -6.01 22.52
CA GLU A 107 -8.79 -5.88 22.64
C GLU A 107 -9.25 -4.55 22.04
N TYR A 108 -10.38 -4.56 21.32
CA TYR A 108 -11.00 -3.36 20.76
C TYR A 108 -11.82 -2.64 21.85
N GLU A 109 -11.15 -1.75 22.60
CA GLU A 109 -11.75 -1.01 23.71
C GLU A 109 -12.36 0.33 23.30
N ASP A 110 -11.56 1.15 22.63
CA ASP A 110 -11.97 2.50 22.22
C ASP A 110 -12.79 2.45 20.93
N LYS A 111 -14.11 2.40 21.07
CA LYS A 111 -15.02 2.40 19.91
C LYS A 111 -14.87 3.65 19.05
N LEU A 112 -15.14 3.51 17.75
CA LEU A 112 -15.18 4.61 16.81
C LEU A 112 -16.23 5.65 17.21
N GLN A 113 -15.98 6.90 16.85
CA GLN A 113 -16.90 8.04 17.02
C GLN A 113 -17.02 8.80 15.69
N GLU A 114 -18.12 9.50 15.45
CA GLU A 114 -18.46 10.17 14.19
C GLU A 114 -17.34 11.09 13.63
N ASN A 115 -16.49 11.65 14.51
CA ASN A 115 -15.38 12.50 14.09
C ASN A 115 -14.05 11.75 13.96
N ASP A 116 -14.09 10.44 13.81
CA ASP A 116 -12.90 9.62 13.51
C ASP A 116 -12.71 9.42 12.01
N TRP A 117 -11.52 8.94 11.65
CA TRP A 117 -11.18 8.33 10.38
C TRP A 117 -10.13 7.25 10.60
N VAL A 118 -10.01 6.28 9.72
CA VAL A 118 -9.23 5.07 9.97
C VAL A 118 -8.17 4.85 8.89
N ILE A 119 -6.97 4.42 9.29
CA ILE A 119 -5.97 3.81 8.39
C ILE A 119 -5.64 2.42 8.89
N VAL A 120 -5.64 1.44 7.99
CA VAL A 120 -5.18 0.07 8.26
C VAL A 120 -4.28 -0.40 7.15
N SER A 121 -3.11 -0.97 7.49
CA SER A 121 -2.26 -1.65 6.52
C SER A 121 -2.68 -3.10 6.30
N VAL A 122 -2.70 -3.53 5.03
CA VAL A 122 -3.02 -4.91 4.62
C VAL A 122 -2.07 -5.31 3.48
N PRO A 123 -1.05 -6.14 3.71
CA PRO A 123 -0.71 -6.86 4.96
C PRO A 123 -0.44 -5.94 6.15
N PHE A 124 -0.79 -6.40 7.35
CA PHE A 124 -0.67 -5.59 8.55
C PHE A 124 0.79 -5.30 8.91
N CYS A 125 1.14 -4.05 9.06
CA CYS A 125 2.51 -3.59 9.28
C CYS A 125 3.18 -4.22 10.51
N GLY A 126 2.41 -4.44 11.59
CA GLY A 126 2.91 -5.00 12.84
C GLY A 126 3.31 -6.48 12.77
N THR A 127 2.67 -7.26 11.89
CA THR A 127 2.87 -8.72 11.79
C THR A 127 3.34 -9.17 10.42
N GLY A 128 3.10 -8.38 9.37
CA GLY A 128 3.33 -8.74 7.97
C GLY A 128 2.28 -9.70 7.39
N GLY A 129 1.21 -9.98 8.13
CA GLY A 129 0.16 -10.92 7.75
C GLY A 129 -1.24 -10.29 7.72
N GLN A 130 -2.23 -11.10 8.10
CA GLN A 130 -3.62 -10.67 8.17
C GLN A 130 -3.80 -9.46 9.10
N PRO A 131 -4.79 -8.59 8.85
CA PRO A 131 -5.17 -7.52 9.75
C PRO A 131 -5.49 -8.05 11.16
N PRO A 132 -5.47 -7.19 12.20
CA PRO A 132 -5.86 -7.56 13.55
C PRO A 132 -7.27 -8.17 13.63
N GLN A 133 -7.51 -9.01 14.63
CA GLN A 133 -8.76 -9.76 14.81
C GLN A 133 -10.04 -8.91 14.69
N HIS A 134 -9.98 -7.66 15.13
CA HIS A 134 -11.14 -6.75 15.12
C HIS A 134 -11.29 -5.92 13.85
N TYR A 135 -10.51 -6.20 12.82
CA TYR A 135 -10.52 -5.42 11.57
C TYR A 135 -11.91 -5.35 10.94
N GLN A 136 -12.59 -6.49 10.79
CA GLN A 136 -13.94 -6.51 10.20
C GLN A 136 -14.93 -5.70 11.04
N GLN A 137 -14.90 -5.84 12.35
CA GLN A 137 -15.75 -5.06 13.24
C GLN A 137 -15.48 -3.55 13.12
N VAL A 138 -14.23 -3.15 12.96
CA VAL A 138 -13.87 -1.73 12.73
C VAL A 138 -14.45 -1.23 11.41
N LEU A 139 -14.45 -2.02 10.34
CA LEU A 139 -15.08 -1.66 9.07
C LEU A 139 -16.61 -1.51 9.20
N ASP A 140 -17.27 -2.43 9.90
CA ASP A 140 -18.70 -2.38 10.13
C ASP A 140 -19.11 -1.16 10.98
N ASP A 141 -18.38 -0.89 12.06
CA ASP A 141 -18.59 0.30 12.91
C ASP A 141 -18.32 1.59 12.10
N ALA A 142 -17.30 1.61 11.26
CA ALA A 142 -16.97 2.75 10.40
C ALA A 142 -18.10 3.02 9.38
N LEU A 143 -18.64 1.97 8.76
CA LEU A 143 -19.78 2.10 7.86
C LEU A 143 -21.00 2.67 8.56
N TYR A 144 -21.34 2.12 9.74
CA TYR A 144 -22.48 2.56 10.52
C TYR A 144 -22.42 4.05 10.90
N LEU A 145 -21.21 4.54 11.23
CA LEU A 145 -20.97 5.93 11.64
C LEU A 145 -20.59 6.87 10.48
N GLY A 146 -20.52 6.39 9.25
CA GLY A 146 -20.07 7.18 8.09
C GLY A 146 -18.61 7.63 8.18
N ILE A 147 -17.76 6.82 8.78
CA ILE A 147 -16.34 7.08 8.98
C ILE A 147 -15.53 6.56 7.78
N PRO A 148 -14.70 7.39 7.12
CA PRO A 148 -13.89 6.93 6.00
C PRO A 148 -12.71 6.07 6.46
N VAL A 149 -12.43 5.02 5.70
CA VAL A 149 -11.29 4.12 5.90
C VAL A 149 -10.35 4.19 4.69
N LEU A 150 -9.04 4.28 4.97
CA LEU A 150 -7.96 4.13 3.99
C LEU A 150 -7.23 2.82 4.26
N ILE A 151 -7.01 2.02 3.22
CA ILE A 151 -6.22 0.79 3.30
C ILE A 151 -4.85 1.00 2.65
N ASP A 152 -3.78 0.71 3.42
CA ASP A 152 -2.40 0.75 2.95
C ASP A 152 -1.93 -0.64 2.53
N CYS A 153 -1.84 -0.87 1.22
CA CYS A 153 -1.34 -2.10 0.63
C CYS A 153 0.13 -1.98 0.16
N ALA A 154 0.95 -1.14 0.81
CA ALA A 154 2.34 -0.93 0.39
C ALA A 154 3.21 -2.20 0.37
N TRP A 155 2.85 -3.23 1.13
CA TRP A 155 3.58 -4.49 1.23
C TRP A 155 2.97 -5.63 0.41
N TYR A 156 1.92 -5.38 -0.37
CA TYR A 156 1.17 -6.41 -1.07
C TYR A 156 2.05 -7.31 -1.96
N GLY A 157 2.97 -6.76 -2.73
CA GLY A 157 3.90 -7.54 -3.57
C GLY A 157 4.98 -8.35 -2.80
N THR A 158 4.88 -8.44 -1.46
CA THR A 158 5.81 -9.23 -0.64
C THR A 158 5.12 -10.28 0.22
N CYS A 159 3.80 -10.34 0.19
CA CYS A 159 2.99 -11.24 1.02
C CYS A 159 2.50 -12.46 0.24
N TYR A 160 2.01 -13.44 0.99
CA TYR A 160 1.36 -14.63 0.47
C TYR A 160 0.34 -15.17 1.48
N ASP A 161 -0.55 -16.06 1.01
CA ASP A 161 -1.64 -16.63 1.79
C ASP A 161 -2.58 -15.53 2.38
N MET A 162 -2.72 -14.39 1.63
CA MET A 162 -3.60 -13.29 1.99
C MET A 162 -4.92 -13.39 1.23
N ASN A 163 -6.02 -13.14 1.95
CA ASN A 163 -7.32 -12.91 1.35
C ASN A 163 -7.72 -11.46 1.65
N ILE A 164 -7.70 -10.60 0.65
CA ILE A 164 -7.92 -9.17 0.76
C ILE A 164 -9.18 -8.80 0.00
N ASP A 165 -10.24 -8.52 0.74
CA ASP A 165 -11.49 -8.00 0.20
C ASP A 165 -11.60 -6.49 0.48
N LEU A 166 -11.57 -5.70 -0.58
CA LEU A 166 -11.64 -4.23 -0.56
C LEU A 166 -13.05 -3.71 -0.90
N ALA A 167 -14.03 -4.61 -1.06
CA ALA A 167 -15.37 -4.23 -1.45
C ALA A 167 -16.20 -3.56 -0.33
N HIS A 168 -15.68 -3.53 0.90
CA HIS A 168 -16.44 -3.01 2.03
C HIS A 168 -16.74 -1.50 1.86
N PRO A 169 -18.00 -1.03 1.96
CA PRO A 169 -18.38 0.35 1.63
C PRO A 169 -17.73 1.45 2.50
N ALA A 170 -17.24 1.11 3.69
CA ALA A 170 -16.49 2.06 4.51
C ALA A 170 -15.12 2.41 3.91
N ILE A 171 -14.56 1.56 3.05
CA ILE A 171 -13.25 1.78 2.42
C ILE A 171 -13.41 2.82 1.32
N GLN A 172 -12.81 3.99 1.53
CA GLN A 172 -12.90 5.11 0.60
C GLN A 172 -11.65 5.26 -0.26
N GLU A 173 -10.51 4.77 0.22
CA GLU A 173 -9.25 4.79 -0.49
C GLU A 173 -8.44 3.52 -0.24
N VAL A 174 -7.73 3.08 -1.27
CA VAL A 174 -6.73 2.01 -1.18
C VAL A 174 -5.49 2.45 -1.94
N CYS A 175 -4.31 2.21 -1.40
CA CYS A 175 -3.07 2.55 -2.08
C CYS A 175 -2.07 1.40 -2.07
N PHE A 176 -1.43 1.18 -3.23
CA PHE A 176 -0.36 0.21 -3.44
C PHE A 176 0.94 0.90 -3.83
N SER A 177 2.06 0.26 -3.55
CA SER A 177 3.38 0.77 -3.91
C SER A 177 4.27 -0.32 -4.49
N LEU A 178 4.93 -0.04 -5.59
CA LEU A 178 5.95 -0.92 -6.17
C LEU A 178 7.28 -0.86 -5.41
N THR A 179 7.44 0.12 -4.50
CA THR A 179 8.67 0.39 -3.76
C THR A 179 9.18 -0.83 -3.00
N LYS A 180 8.29 -1.59 -2.37
CA LYS A 180 8.66 -2.75 -1.52
C LYS A 180 8.81 -4.01 -2.35
N GLY A 181 7.76 -4.39 -3.09
CA GLY A 181 7.69 -5.64 -3.84
C GLY A 181 8.69 -5.73 -4.99
N LEU A 182 9.02 -4.62 -5.64
CA LEU A 182 9.94 -4.58 -6.78
C LEU A 182 11.29 -3.90 -6.49
N GLY A 183 11.60 -3.61 -5.23
CA GLY A 183 12.92 -3.11 -4.84
C GLY A 183 13.28 -1.70 -5.34
N ILE A 184 12.33 -0.91 -5.84
CA ILE A 184 12.56 0.42 -6.44
C ILE A 184 12.48 1.56 -5.41
N GLY A 185 13.12 1.39 -4.25
CA GLY A 185 12.97 2.26 -3.08
C GLY A 185 13.19 3.76 -3.32
N ASN A 186 14.11 4.12 -4.23
CA ASN A 186 14.43 5.50 -4.55
C ASN A 186 13.65 6.05 -5.75
N LEU A 187 12.96 5.19 -6.50
CA LEU A 187 12.20 5.50 -7.70
C LEU A 187 10.72 5.28 -7.40
N ARG A 188 10.23 6.06 -6.46
CA ARG A 188 8.95 5.85 -5.81
C ARG A 188 7.79 5.99 -6.79
N THR A 189 6.99 4.94 -6.91
CA THR A 189 5.74 4.94 -7.67
C THR A 189 4.75 3.95 -7.07
N GLY A 190 3.48 4.15 -7.35
CA GLY A 190 2.37 3.34 -6.89
C GLY A 190 1.05 3.75 -7.52
N ILE A 191 -0.04 3.18 -7.03
CA ILE A 191 -1.40 3.51 -7.46
C ILE A 191 -2.27 3.75 -6.23
N ARG A 192 -3.21 4.68 -6.36
CA ARG A 192 -4.30 4.91 -5.43
C ARG A 192 -5.62 4.68 -6.13
N TYR A 193 -6.48 3.89 -5.53
CA TYR A 193 -7.90 3.76 -5.86
C TYR A 193 -8.70 4.62 -4.89
N SER A 194 -9.70 5.37 -5.36
CA SER A 194 -10.41 6.34 -4.54
C SER A 194 -11.89 6.49 -4.93
N ASN A 195 -12.74 6.70 -3.92
CA ASN A 195 -14.15 7.05 -4.08
C ASN A 195 -14.40 8.57 -3.97
N TYR A 196 -13.36 9.36 -3.69
CA TYR A 196 -13.48 10.81 -3.64
C TYR A 196 -13.58 11.40 -5.04
N ASP A 197 -14.47 12.38 -5.20
CA ASP A 197 -14.64 13.08 -6.47
C ASP A 197 -13.45 14.03 -6.77
N SER A 198 -13.31 14.42 -8.03
CA SER A 198 -12.23 15.26 -8.56
C SER A 198 -12.40 16.75 -8.24
N ASN A 199 -12.92 17.08 -7.06
CA ASN A 199 -13.07 18.44 -6.61
C ASN A 199 -11.82 18.94 -5.83
N ASP A 200 -11.90 20.14 -5.27
CA ASP A 200 -10.79 20.81 -4.56
C ASP A 200 -10.18 20.04 -3.39
N GLN A 201 -10.78 18.93 -2.97
CA GLN A 201 -10.29 18.08 -1.87
C GLN A 201 -9.50 16.85 -2.33
N ASN A 202 -9.19 16.77 -3.63
CA ASN A 202 -8.46 15.64 -4.21
C ASN A 202 -7.25 16.11 -5.03
N PRO A 203 -6.19 16.65 -4.37
CA PRO A 203 -4.99 17.14 -5.05
C PRO A 203 -4.28 16.09 -5.90
N ILE A 204 -4.25 14.82 -5.47
CA ILE A 204 -3.66 13.72 -6.25
C ILE A 204 -4.39 13.59 -7.59
N ARG A 205 -5.73 13.64 -7.60
CA ARG A 205 -6.50 13.58 -8.84
C ARG A 205 -6.16 14.76 -9.76
N GLN A 206 -6.08 15.96 -9.23
CA GLN A 206 -5.69 17.15 -10.00
C GLN A 206 -4.29 17.02 -10.60
N GLN A 207 -3.32 16.49 -9.83
CA GLN A 207 -1.97 16.22 -10.36
C GLN A 207 -2.01 15.20 -11.51
N ASN A 208 -2.86 14.18 -11.42
CA ASN A 208 -3.07 13.21 -12.49
C ASN A 208 -3.71 13.83 -13.74
N ASP A 209 -4.70 14.70 -13.56
CA ASP A 209 -5.37 15.41 -14.66
C ASP A 209 -4.43 16.36 -15.41
N TYR A 210 -3.48 16.98 -14.71
CA TYR A 210 -2.47 17.88 -15.28
C TYR A 210 -1.14 17.21 -15.65
N ASN A 211 -1.00 15.90 -15.52
CA ASN A 211 0.26 15.17 -15.72
C ASN A 211 1.44 15.69 -14.88
N HIS A 212 1.19 16.26 -13.70
CA HIS A 212 2.23 16.62 -12.73
C HIS A 212 2.66 15.39 -11.91
N LEU A 213 3.22 14.41 -12.58
CA LEU A 213 3.41 13.04 -12.10
C LEU A 213 4.87 12.59 -12.19
N PRO A 214 5.25 11.55 -11.42
CA PRO A 214 6.58 10.95 -11.50
C PRO A 214 6.72 10.04 -12.73
N LEU A 215 6.54 10.56 -13.95
CA LEU A 215 6.47 9.78 -15.18
C LEU A 215 7.72 8.93 -15.42
N GLY A 216 8.91 9.43 -15.09
CA GLY A 216 10.13 8.61 -15.16
C GLY A 216 10.13 7.42 -14.19
N ALA A 217 9.52 7.56 -13.01
CA ALA A 217 9.32 6.44 -12.10
C ALA A 217 8.20 5.49 -12.56
N ALA A 218 7.20 6.00 -13.28
CA ALA A 218 6.17 5.18 -13.92
C ALA A 218 6.77 4.27 -15.01
N GLN A 219 7.63 4.80 -15.87
CA GLN A 219 8.36 4.01 -16.88
C GLN A 219 9.16 2.86 -16.26
N ILE A 220 9.86 3.15 -15.16
CA ILE A 220 10.58 2.13 -14.40
C ILE A 220 9.60 1.10 -13.82
N GLY A 221 8.47 1.56 -13.30
CA GLY A 221 7.42 0.69 -12.78
C GLY A 221 6.89 -0.27 -13.85
N ILE A 222 6.61 0.23 -15.05
CA ILE A 222 6.20 -0.57 -16.21
C ILE A 222 7.24 -1.66 -16.51
N HIS A 223 8.48 -1.28 -16.71
CA HIS A 223 9.57 -2.22 -16.98
C HIS A 223 9.72 -3.31 -15.92
N MET A 224 9.63 -2.94 -14.65
CA MET A 224 9.77 -3.89 -13.56
C MET A 224 8.58 -4.85 -13.47
N MET A 225 7.36 -4.38 -13.73
CA MET A 225 6.16 -5.24 -13.77
C MET A 225 6.15 -6.18 -14.98
N GLU A 226 6.74 -5.78 -16.09
CA GLU A 226 6.94 -6.64 -17.26
C GLU A 226 7.99 -7.72 -17.04
N THR A 227 9.02 -7.38 -16.27
CA THR A 227 10.15 -8.28 -16.01
C THR A 227 9.85 -9.27 -14.89
N PHE A 228 9.05 -8.87 -13.89
CA PHE A 228 8.81 -9.67 -12.69
C PHE A 228 7.33 -9.78 -12.35
N PRO A 229 6.83 -11.01 -12.13
CA PRO A 229 5.48 -11.21 -11.60
C PRO A 229 5.37 -10.65 -10.18
N ILE A 230 4.14 -10.36 -9.76
CA ILE A 230 3.85 -9.90 -8.40
C ILE A 230 4.32 -10.88 -7.34
N ASP A 231 4.26 -12.16 -7.63
CA ASP A 231 4.63 -13.24 -6.71
C ASP A 231 6.14 -13.54 -6.66
N ARG A 232 6.96 -12.72 -7.36
CA ARG A 232 8.42 -12.89 -7.40
C ARG A 232 9.07 -13.08 -6.03
N ILE A 233 8.67 -12.30 -5.03
CA ILE A 233 9.27 -12.36 -3.70
C ILE A 233 8.76 -13.57 -2.91
N PRO A 234 7.46 -13.81 -2.77
CA PRO A 234 6.97 -15.02 -2.13
C PRO A 234 7.48 -16.30 -2.79
N ASP A 235 7.44 -16.44 -4.11
CA ASP A 235 7.90 -17.63 -4.82
C ASP A 235 9.38 -17.96 -4.54
N LYS A 236 10.20 -16.91 -4.46
CA LYS A 236 11.63 -17.06 -4.24
C LYS A 236 12.01 -17.36 -2.78
N TYR A 237 11.27 -16.79 -1.82
CA TYR A 237 11.72 -16.74 -0.43
C TYR A 237 10.79 -17.43 0.57
N LYS A 238 9.55 -17.81 0.19
CA LYS A 238 8.57 -18.43 1.09
C LYS A 238 9.13 -19.68 1.77
N GLN A 239 9.66 -20.62 0.98
CA GLN A 239 10.19 -21.86 1.53
C GLN A 239 11.38 -21.63 2.47
N TRP A 240 12.31 -20.78 2.05
CA TRP A 240 13.46 -20.45 2.88
C TRP A 240 13.06 -19.79 4.22
N GLN A 241 12.03 -18.96 4.20
CA GLN A 241 11.49 -18.34 5.42
C GLN A 241 10.87 -19.39 6.35
N HIS A 242 10.12 -20.37 5.82
CA HIS A 242 9.59 -21.49 6.61
C HIS A 242 10.71 -22.31 7.26
N ASP A 243 11.69 -22.71 6.46
CA ASP A 243 12.83 -23.50 6.95
C ASP A 243 13.58 -22.77 8.07
N LEU A 244 13.75 -21.44 7.94
CA LEU A 244 14.40 -20.63 8.96
C LEU A 244 13.57 -20.56 10.24
N CYS A 245 12.26 -20.37 10.14
CA CYS A 245 11.36 -20.36 11.30
C CYS A 245 11.38 -21.70 12.05
N ASP A 246 11.40 -22.81 11.34
CA ASP A 246 11.49 -24.16 11.91
C ASP A 246 12.80 -24.35 12.67
N VAL A 247 13.93 -23.96 12.08
CA VAL A 247 15.26 -24.00 12.72
C VAL A 247 15.32 -23.16 13.98
N MET A 248 14.69 -21.98 13.95
CA MET A 248 14.68 -21.05 15.09
C MET A 248 13.60 -21.37 16.12
N ALA A 249 12.74 -22.34 15.87
CA ALA A 249 11.57 -22.69 16.69
C ALA A 249 10.69 -21.48 17.03
N VAL A 250 10.49 -20.57 16.04
CA VAL A 250 9.63 -19.40 16.15
C VAL A 250 8.40 -19.56 15.28
N SER A 251 7.32 -18.89 15.70
CA SER A 251 6.11 -18.86 14.90
C SER A 251 6.38 -18.21 13.55
N TYR A 252 5.84 -18.84 12.50
CA TYR A 252 5.84 -18.28 11.17
C TYR A 252 5.10 -16.94 11.15
N THR A 253 5.78 -15.91 10.68
CA THR A 253 5.19 -14.60 10.35
C THR A 253 5.61 -14.26 8.93
N HIS A 254 4.72 -13.64 8.17
CA HIS A 254 5.07 -13.13 6.84
C HIS A 254 6.32 -12.23 6.92
N LEU A 255 7.04 -12.06 5.81
CA LEU A 255 8.29 -11.30 5.76
C LEU A 255 8.13 -9.96 6.51
N ARG A 256 8.59 -9.90 7.73
CA ARG A 256 8.66 -8.65 8.48
C ARG A 256 9.68 -7.74 7.81
N ALA A 257 9.24 -6.61 7.35
CA ALA A 257 10.11 -5.46 7.36
C ALA A 257 10.35 -5.13 8.84
N HIS A 258 11.46 -5.59 9.40
CA HIS A 258 11.85 -5.18 10.73
C HIS A 258 11.99 -3.67 10.75
N GLU A 259 10.96 -2.98 11.23
CA GLU A 259 11.21 -1.77 11.97
C GLU A 259 11.88 -2.23 13.27
N THR A 260 13.18 -2.21 13.33
CA THR A 260 13.85 -2.07 14.60
C THR A 260 13.46 -0.70 15.12
N SER A 261 12.36 -0.65 15.83
CA SER A 261 11.99 0.50 16.64
C SER A 261 12.88 0.49 17.88
N THR A 262 14.14 0.81 17.70
CA THR A 262 14.92 1.43 18.76
C THR A 262 14.77 2.92 18.54
N TYR A 263 13.86 3.50 19.29
CA TYR A 263 13.91 4.79 20.01
C TYR A 263 12.51 5.15 20.47
#